data_a58a89d3e05f8a49bd50cf8dbd013633
#
_entry.id   a58a89d3e05f8a49bd50cf8dbd013633
#
_cell.length_a   1.000
_cell.length_b   1.000
_cell.length_c   1.000
_cell.angle_alpha   90.00
_cell.angle_beta   90.00
_cell.angle_gamma   90.00
#
_symmetry.space_group_name_H-M   'P 1'
#
loop_
_entity.id
_entity.type
_entity.pdbx_description
1 polymer ?
#
loop_
_entity_poly.entity_id
_entity_poly.type
_entity_poly.pdbx_seq_one_letter_code
_entity_poly.pdbx_strand_id
1 'polypeptide(L)'
;MLAVDVEKQLGALKLAVRFDAARGATALFGPSGAGKTSVVNMIAGLLTPDRGSIAIDGTVLFDAARGIDVPPHRRRVGYVFQEGRLFPHLSVRQNLDYGRRMSGRPRESSEFERIVALLDIGHLLDRRPRMLSGGERQRVAVGRALLMGPRLLLLDEPLASLDVAHKREILPYLVRLRDDAGIPMVYVSHTAAEVRRIATTVVRLDAGHMVAAGGLELLDDADIDGLD
;
A
#
# COMPACT_ATOMS: atom_id res chain seq x y z
N MET A 1 10.81 3.25 10.21
CA MET A 1 11.31 3.93 9.00
C MET A 1 11.60 2.87 7.93
N LEU A 2 11.10 3.04 6.71
CA LEU A 2 11.43 2.19 5.56
C LEU A 2 12.64 2.80 4.85
N ALA A 3 13.67 2.00 4.57
CA ALA A 3 14.80 2.37 3.73
C ALA A 3 14.82 1.45 2.49
N VAL A 4 14.90 2.03 1.32
CA VAL A 4 14.93 1.34 0.02
C VAL A 4 16.09 1.86 -0.79
N ASP A 5 16.97 0.97 -1.23
CA ASP A 5 18.04 1.24 -2.19
C ASP A 5 18.18 0.02 -3.08
N VAL A 6 17.56 0.02 -4.26
CA VAL A 6 17.43 -1.18 -5.08
C VAL A 6 17.60 -0.90 -6.58
N GLU A 7 18.18 -1.89 -7.27
CA GLU A 7 18.21 -1.94 -8.73
C GLU A 7 17.55 -3.21 -9.24
N LYS A 8 16.82 -3.11 -10.36
CA LYS A 8 16.18 -4.25 -11.03
C LYS A 8 16.12 -4.02 -12.53
N GLN A 9 16.54 -5.03 -13.30
CA GLN A 9 16.30 -5.04 -14.74
C GLN A 9 14.94 -5.70 -15.04
N LEU A 10 14.05 -4.98 -15.73
CA LEU A 10 12.70 -5.43 -16.10
C LEU A 10 12.52 -5.29 -17.61
N GLY A 11 12.94 -6.30 -18.37
CA GLY A 11 13.00 -6.18 -19.84
C GLY A 11 13.88 -5.01 -20.27
N ALA A 12 13.32 -4.04 -20.99
CA ALA A 12 14.03 -2.83 -21.41
C ALA A 12 14.16 -1.77 -20.28
N LEU A 13 13.32 -1.83 -19.24
CA LEU A 13 13.33 -0.86 -18.15
C LEU A 13 14.42 -1.23 -17.13
N LYS A 14 15.37 -0.32 -16.88
CA LYS A 14 16.28 -0.40 -15.73
C LYS A 14 15.69 0.43 -14.60
N LEU A 15 15.32 -0.24 -13.52
CA LEU A 15 14.82 0.41 -12.32
C LEU A 15 15.98 0.60 -11.34
N ALA A 16 16.18 1.86 -10.88
CA ALA A 16 17.16 2.23 -9.87
C ALA A 16 16.53 3.29 -8.94
N VAL A 17 16.19 2.89 -7.71
CA VAL A 17 15.39 3.72 -6.79
C VAL A 17 16.00 3.69 -5.41
N ARG A 18 16.21 4.89 -4.83
CA ARG A 18 16.72 5.05 -3.47
C ARG A 18 15.90 6.10 -2.74
N PHE A 19 15.26 5.73 -1.64
CA PHE A 19 14.52 6.64 -0.77
C PHE A 19 14.35 6.10 0.63
N ASP A 20 14.12 7.01 1.57
CA ASP A 20 13.69 6.70 2.92
C ASP A 20 12.25 7.19 3.13
N ALA A 21 11.41 6.35 3.73
CA ALA A 21 10.05 6.70 4.11
C ALA A 21 9.92 6.72 5.63
N ALA A 22 9.56 7.88 6.16
CA ALA A 22 9.32 8.09 7.58
C ALA A 22 7.91 7.60 7.99
N ARG A 23 7.44 7.97 9.18
CA ARG A 23 6.04 7.79 9.60
C ARG A 23 5.12 8.64 8.72
N GLY A 24 3.88 8.20 8.59
CA GLY A 24 2.89 8.83 7.71
C GLY A 24 2.76 8.11 6.38
N ALA A 25 2.38 8.81 5.33
CA ALA A 25 2.19 8.25 4.00
C ALA A 25 3.22 8.80 3.01
N THR A 26 4.06 7.93 2.46
CA THR A 26 4.97 8.25 1.36
C THR A 26 4.32 7.84 0.04
N ALA A 27 4.06 8.81 -0.84
CA ALA A 27 3.55 8.52 -2.17
C ALA A 27 4.68 8.19 -3.15
N LEU A 28 4.53 7.11 -3.90
CA LEU A 28 5.27 6.86 -5.13
C LEU A 28 4.44 7.41 -6.28
N PHE A 29 4.86 8.54 -6.85
CA PHE A 29 4.14 9.28 -7.87
C PHE A 29 4.90 9.29 -9.19
N GLY A 30 4.18 9.30 -10.32
CA GLY A 30 4.76 9.37 -11.66
C GLY A 30 3.91 8.65 -12.71
N PRO A 31 4.29 8.73 -13.99
CA PRO A 31 3.52 8.17 -15.10
C PRO A 31 3.37 6.65 -15.01
N SER A 32 2.38 6.12 -15.75
CA SER A 32 2.23 4.67 -15.91
C SER A 32 3.49 4.08 -16.53
N GLY A 33 3.94 2.91 -16.04
CA GLY A 33 5.18 2.29 -16.51
C GLY A 33 6.47 2.81 -15.86
N ALA A 34 6.43 3.84 -14.99
CA ALA A 34 7.61 4.35 -14.29
C ALA A 34 8.25 3.37 -13.27
N GLY A 35 7.62 2.20 -13.03
CA GLY A 35 8.17 1.18 -12.13
C GLY A 35 7.62 1.20 -10.70
N LYS A 36 6.63 2.04 -10.39
CA LYS A 36 6.03 2.19 -9.03
C LYS A 36 5.58 0.86 -8.42
N THR A 37 4.74 0.10 -9.13
CA THR A 37 4.28 -1.24 -8.70
C THR A 37 5.44 -2.22 -8.51
N SER A 38 6.48 -2.14 -9.34
CA SER A 38 7.67 -2.99 -9.19
C SER A 38 8.43 -2.68 -7.92
N VAL A 39 8.56 -1.40 -7.52
CA VAL A 39 9.16 -0.99 -6.24
C VAL A 39 8.35 -1.57 -5.08
N VAL A 40 7.02 -1.41 -5.10
CA VAL A 40 6.14 -1.96 -4.06
C VAL A 40 6.25 -3.49 -3.99
N ASN A 41 6.29 -4.17 -5.14
CA ASN A 41 6.48 -5.62 -5.19
C ASN A 41 7.83 -6.06 -4.62
N MET A 42 8.91 -5.29 -4.82
CA MET A 42 10.21 -5.56 -4.22
C MET A 42 10.16 -5.38 -2.69
N ILE A 43 9.51 -4.35 -2.19
CA ILE A 43 9.31 -4.14 -0.74
C ILE A 43 8.50 -5.29 -0.14
N ALA A 44 7.45 -5.74 -0.82
CA ALA A 44 6.61 -6.86 -0.39
C ALA A 44 7.32 -8.23 -0.48
N GLY A 45 8.41 -8.34 -1.24
CA GLY A 45 9.11 -9.61 -1.52
C GLY A 45 8.45 -10.46 -2.60
N LEU A 46 7.58 -9.86 -3.42
CA LEU A 46 6.95 -10.50 -4.57
C LEU A 46 7.82 -10.42 -5.83
N LEU A 47 8.82 -9.55 -5.80
CA LEU A 47 9.83 -9.38 -6.82
C LEU A 47 11.19 -9.22 -6.12
N THR A 48 12.20 -10.01 -6.51
CA THR A 48 13.54 -9.92 -5.94
C THR A 48 14.36 -8.87 -6.70
N PRO A 49 14.93 -7.85 -6.02
CA PRO A 49 15.87 -6.92 -6.65
C PRO A 49 17.13 -7.65 -7.14
N ASP A 50 17.82 -7.06 -8.13
CA ASP A 50 19.12 -7.60 -8.60
C ASP A 50 20.27 -7.11 -7.72
N ARG A 51 20.14 -5.89 -7.15
CA ARG A 51 21.14 -5.28 -6.25
C ARG A 51 20.47 -4.43 -5.19
N GLY A 52 21.26 -4.10 -4.15
CA GLY A 52 20.87 -3.17 -3.11
C GLY A 52 20.27 -3.82 -1.89
N SER A 53 19.47 -3.03 -1.15
CA SER A 53 18.91 -3.47 0.13
C SER A 53 17.55 -2.84 0.42
N ILE A 54 16.74 -3.52 1.25
CA ILE A 54 15.47 -3.04 1.79
C ILE A 54 15.43 -3.33 3.28
N ALA A 55 15.12 -2.31 4.09
CA ALA A 55 14.97 -2.47 5.53
C ALA A 55 13.75 -1.72 6.07
N ILE A 56 13.10 -2.28 7.11
CA ILE A 56 12.01 -1.64 7.88
C ILE A 56 12.43 -1.59 9.35
N ASP A 57 12.46 -0.39 9.93
CA ASP A 57 12.87 -0.13 11.32
C ASP A 57 14.19 -0.85 11.69
N GLY A 58 15.19 -0.73 10.81
CA GLY A 58 16.50 -1.35 10.96
C GLY A 58 16.53 -2.87 10.71
N THR A 59 15.38 -3.51 10.52
CA THR A 59 15.32 -4.94 10.16
C THR A 59 15.51 -5.09 8.65
N VAL A 60 16.59 -5.72 8.23
CA VAL A 60 16.89 -6.00 6.81
C VAL A 60 15.93 -7.06 6.29
N LEU A 61 15.19 -6.75 5.23
CA LEU A 61 14.29 -7.65 4.53
C LEU A 61 14.91 -8.24 3.27
N PHE A 62 15.76 -7.46 2.62
CA PHE A 62 16.53 -7.86 1.45
C PHE A 62 17.91 -7.20 1.49
N ASP A 63 18.94 -7.93 1.11
CA ASP A 63 20.30 -7.42 0.94
C ASP A 63 21.04 -8.34 -0.03
N ALA A 64 21.29 -7.86 -1.25
CA ALA A 64 21.93 -8.66 -2.30
C ALA A 64 23.37 -9.04 -1.94
N ALA A 65 24.13 -8.14 -1.31
CA ALA A 65 25.52 -8.38 -0.96
C ALA A 65 25.67 -9.40 0.17
N ARG A 66 24.67 -9.47 1.06
CA ARG A 66 24.65 -10.39 2.22
C ARG A 66 23.85 -11.67 1.96
N GLY A 67 23.22 -11.81 0.79
CA GLY A 67 22.38 -12.96 0.45
C GLY A 67 21.11 -13.07 1.31
N ILE A 68 20.60 -11.94 1.80
CA ILE A 68 19.37 -11.90 2.62
C ILE A 68 18.17 -11.66 1.71
N ASP A 69 17.18 -12.56 1.72
CA ASP A 69 15.89 -12.38 1.07
C ASP A 69 14.77 -12.98 1.95
N VAL A 70 14.16 -12.13 2.77
CA VAL A 70 13.07 -12.53 3.67
C VAL A 70 11.81 -12.80 2.83
N PRO A 71 11.21 -14.01 2.92
CA PRO A 71 10.04 -14.33 2.13
C PRO A 71 8.83 -13.46 2.50
N PRO A 72 7.88 -13.19 1.56
CA PRO A 72 6.78 -12.23 1.74
C PRO A 72 6.00 -12.40 3.04
N HIS A 73 5.63 -13.63 3.40
CA HIS A 73 4.83 -13.93 4.59
C HIS A 73 5.54 -13.63 5.92
N ARG A 74 6.88 -13.44 5.90
CA ARG A 74 7.68 -13.08 7.10
C ARG A 74 8.02 -11.60 7.16
N ARG A 75 7.76 -10.82 6.09
CA ARG A 75 8.06 -9.37 6.07
C ARG A 75 7.11 -8.53 6.92
N ARG A 76 5.96 -9.08 7.32
CA ARG A 76 4.91 -8.36 8.07
C ARG A 76 4.48 -7.07 7.37
N VAL A 77 4.29 -7.15 6.05
CA VAL A 77 3.85 -6.05 5.20
C VAL A 77 2.40 -6.31 4.80
N GLY A 78 1.52 -5.35 5.07
CA GLY A 78 0.14 -5.37 4.56
C GLY A 78 0.13 -4.87 3.13
N TYR A 79 -0.42 -5.65 2.19
CA TYR A 79 -0.50 -5.25 0.79
C TYR A 79 -1.96 -5.16 0.33
N VAL A 80 -2.33 -4.00 -0.15
CA VAL A 80 -3.62 -3.73 -0.80
C VAL A 80 -3.37 -3.54 -2.29
N PHE A 81 -3.83 -4.50 -3.07
CA PHE A 81 -3.74 -4.49 -4.53
C PHE A 81 -4.81 -3.61 -5.15
N GLN A 82 -4.59 -3.13 -6.37
CA GLN A 82 -5.52 -2.31 -7.14
C GLN A 82 -6.93 -2.92 -7.21
N GLU A 83 -7.05 -4.23 -7.42
CA GLU A 83 -8.33 -4.95 -7.50
C GLU A 83 -8.84 -5.48 -6.14
N GLY A 84 -8.19 -5.15 -5.02
CA GLY A 84 -8.54 -5.61 -3.67
C GLY A 84 -8.29 -7.10 -3.41
N ARG A 85 -8.37 -7.97 -4.40
CA ARG A 85 -8.08 -9.43 -4.38
C ARG A 85 -8.61 -10.15 -3.15
N LEU A 86 -9.90 -9.95 -2.85
CA LEU A 86 -10.57 -10.68 -1.78
C LEU A 86 -10.76 -12.16 -2.14
N PHE A 87 -10.77 -13.03 -1.13
CA PHE A 87 -11.08 -14.46 -1.31
C PHE A 87 -12.57 -14.61 -1.62
N PRO A 88 -12.97 -15.02 -2.85
CA PRO A 88 -14.36 -14.97 -3.28
C PRO A 88 -15.27 -15.99 -2.57
N HIS A 89 -14.69 -17.07 -2.04
CA HIS A 89 -15.40 -18.13 -1.32
C HIS A 89 -15.61 -17.83 0.17
N LEU A 90 -14.92 -16.81 0.70
CA LEU A 90 -15.01 -16.38 2.10
C LEU A 90 -15.97 -15.19 2.25
N SER A 91 -16.64 -15.09 3.41
CA SER A 91 -17.37 -13.88 3.80
C SER A 91 -16.39 -12.72 4.09
N VAL A 92 -16.91 -11.50 4.24
CA VAL A 92 -16.12 -10.33 4.64
C VAL A 92 -15.42 -10.62 5.99
N ARG A 93 -16.15 -11.08 6.99
CA ARG A 93 -15.59 -11.48 8.31
C ARG A 93 -14.43 -12.46 8.16
N GLN A 94 -14.58 -13.48 7.32
CA GLN A 94 -13.56 -14.49 7.10
C GLN A 94 -12.35 -13.93 6.33
N ASN A 95 -12.58 -13.02 5.36
CA ASN A 95 -11.51 -12.29 4.67
C ASN A 95 -10.69 -11.45 5.66
N LEU A 96 -11.35 -10.71 6.54
CA LEU A 96 -10.70 -9.88 7.57
C LEU A 96 -9.86 -10.72 8.55
N ASP A 97 -10.40 -11.86 9.00
CA ASP A 97 -9.71 -12.76 9.91
C ASP A 97 -8.58 -13.59 9.27
N TYR A 98 -8.52 -13.64 7.94
CA TYR A 98 -7.61 -14.56 7.23
C TYR A 98 -6.13 -14.32 7.57
N GLY A 99 -5.66 -13.09 7.44
CA GLY A 99 -4.25 -12.74 7.68
C GLY A 99 -3.82 -13.03 9.12
N ARG A 100 -4.68 -12.72 10.08
CA ARG A 100 -4.47 -12.99 11.49
C ARG A 100 -4.35 -14.49 11.77
N ARG A 101 -5.25 -15.31 11.21
CA ARG A 101 -5.20 -16.78 11.35
C ARG A 101 -3.90 -17.37 10.79
N MET A 102 -3.46 -16.89 9.63
CA MET A 102 -2.22 -17.36 9.00
C MET A 102 -0.97 -16.93 9.77
N SER A 103 -0.99 -15.79 10.44
CA SER A 103 0.13 -15.30 11.26
C SER A 103 0.15 -15.87 12.69
N GLY A 104 -0.83 -16.69 13.09
CA GLY A 104 -0.95 -17.26 14.42
C GLY A 104 -1.23 -16.24 15.54
N ARG A 105 -1.65 -15.01 15.17
CA ARG A 105 -1.97 -13.98 16.17
C ARG A 105 -3.28 -14.28 16.89
N PRO A 106 -3.36 -14.05 18.21
CA PRO A 106 -4.60 -14.19 18.95
C PRO A 106 -5.66 -13.22 18.42
N ARG A 107 -6.93 -13.54 18.64
CA ARG A 107 -8.03 -12.64 18.30
C ARG A 107 -8.19 -11.61 19.39
N GLU A 108 -7.86 -10.36 19.08
CA GLU A 108 -8.21 -9.21 19.89
C GLU A 108 -9.52 -8.63 19.34
N SER A 109 -10.62 -8.84 20.09
CA SER A 109 -11.95 -8.36 19.65
C SER A 109 -11.98 -6.84 19.50
N SER A 110 -11.30 -6.11 20.38
CA SER A 110 -11.18 -4.66 20.35
C SER A 110 -10.48 -4.13 19.09
N GLU A 111 -9.38 -4.77 18.63
CA GLU A 111 -8.70 -4.39 17.38
C GLU A 111 -9.60 -4.63 16.17
N PHE A 112 -10.28 -5.79 16.13
CA PHE A 112 -11.22 -6.12 15.05
C PHE A 112 -12.36 -5.10 14.98
N GLU A 113 -13.02 -4.82 16.12
CA GLU A 113 -14.14 -3.87 16.20
C GLU A 113 -13.70 -2.45 15.81
N ARG A 114 -12.52 -2.01 16.28
CA ARG A 114 -11.95 -0.71 15.92
C ARG A 114 -11.72 -0.57 14.43
N ILE A 115 -11.15 -1.58 13.76
CA ILE A 115 -10.88 -1.54 12.31
C ILE A 115 -12.19 -1.61 11.52
N VAL A 116 -13.14 -2.44 11.95
CA VAL A 116 -14.47 -2.55 11.34
C VAL A 116 -15.21 -1.20 11.42
N ALA A 117 -15.16 -0.52 12.57
CA ALA A 117 -15.75 0.81 12.76
C ALA A 117 -15.02 1.89 11.96
N LEU A 118 -13.66 1.90 11.98
CA LEU A 118 -12.84 2.84 11.21
C LEU A 118 -13.19 2.83 9.72
N LEU A 119 -13.40 1.64 9.15
CA LEU A 119 -13.65 1.45 7.73
C LEU A 119 -15.16 1.40 7.38
N ASP A 120 -16.03 1.52 8.38
CA ASP A 120 -17.50 1.42 8.23
C ASP A 120 -17.95 0.18 7.43
N ILE A 121 -17.44 -0.99 7.81
CA ILE A 121 -17.72 -2.27 7.14
C ILE A 121 -18.50 -3.26 8.00
N GLY A 122 -19.03 -2.82 9.16
CA GLY A 122 -19.76 -3.68 10.09
C GLY A 122 -21.00 -4.35 9.48
N HIS A 123 -21.75 -3.58 8.68
CA HIS A 123 -22.96 -4.06 7.98
C HIS A 123 -22.68 -5.02 6.82
N LEU A 124 -21.39 -5.22 6.46
CA LEU A 124 -20.95 -6.07 5.36
C LEU A 124 -20.42 -7.44 5.81
N LEU A 125 -20.23 -7.67 7.11
CA LEU A 125 -19.44 -8.78 7.64
C LEU A 125 -19.88 -10.17 7.18
N ASP A 126 -21.18 -10.37 6.96
CA ASP A 126 -21.73 -11.65 6.54
C ASP A 126 -21.90 -11.76 5.01
N ARG A 127 -21.64 -10.66 4.27
CA ARG A 127 -21.68 -10.67 2.80
C ARG A 127 -20.46 -11.37 2.21
N ARG A 128 -20.60 -11.81 0.97
CA ARG A 128 -19.48 -12.31 0.14
C ARG A 128 -19.00 -11.23 -0.81
N PRO A 129 -17.70 -11.26 -1.26
CA PRO A 129 -17.11 -10.23 -2.12
C PRO A 129 -17.90 -9.86 -3.38
N ARG A 130 -18.62 -10.83 -3.97
CA ARG A 130 -19.46 -10.60 -5.16
C ARG A 130 -20.66 -9.67 -4.91
N MET A 131 -21.04 -9.47 -3.64
CA MET A 131 -22.18 -8.64 -3.22
C MET A 131 -21.73 -7.23 -2.78
N LEU A 132 -20.46 -6.92 -2.95
CA LEU A 132 -19.88 -5.64 -2.52
C LEU A 132 -19.73 -4.69 -3.72
N SER A 133 -19.94 -3.40 -3.49
CA SER A 133 -19.51 -2.34 -4.41
C SER A 133 -17.98 -2.31 -4.54
N GLY A 134 -17.46 -1.57 -5.53
CA GLY A 134 -16.01 -1.37 -5.67
C GLY A 134 -15.37 -0.80 -4.41
N GLY A 135 -15.97 0.25 -3.86
CA GLY A 135 -15.53 0.91 -2.64
C GLY A 135 -15.59 0.02 -1.40
N GLU A 136 -16.69 -0.74 -1.22
CA GLU A 136 -16.80 -1.70 -0.13
C GLU A 136 -15.72 -2.79 -0.22
N ARG A 137 -15.46 -3.33 -1.43
CA ARG A 137 -14.37 -4.30 -1.63
C ARG A 137 -13.02 -3.74 -1.22
N GLN A 138 -12.75 -2.49 -1.57
CA GLN A 138 -11.48 -1.85 -1.25
C GLN A 138 -11.33 -1.62 0.26
N ARG A 139 -12.38 -1.14 0.96
CA ARG A 139 -12.37 -1.00 2.42
C ARG A 139 -12.14 -2.33 3.12
N VAL A 140 -12.76 -3.40 2.66
CA VAL A 140 -12.52 -4.76 3.19
C VAL A 140 -11.09 -5.24 2.93
N ALA A 141 -10.50 -4.95 1.76
CA ALA A 141 -9.12 -5.30 1.46
C ALA A 141 -8.12 -4.56 2.38
N VAL A 142 -8.36 -3.27 2.64
CA VAL A 142 -7.60 -2.47 3.63
C VAL A 142 -7.72 -3.08 5.03
N GLY A 143 -8.95 -3.39 5.47
CA GLY A 143 -9.19 -4.01 6.78
C GLY A 143 -8.48 -5.36 6.93
N ARG A 144 -8.48 -6.18 5.90
CA ARG A 144 -7.74 -7.45 5.89
C ARG A 144 -6.23 -7.24 6.05
N ALA A 145 -5.68 -6.25 5.35
CA ALA A 145 -4.26 -5.92 5.44
C ALA A 145 -3.87 -5.40 6.84
N LEU A 146 -4.72 -4.58 7.47
CA LEU A 146 -4.50 -4.05 8.83
C LEU A 146 -4.56 -5.12 9.91
N LEU A 147 -5.56 -6.02 9.83
CA LEU A 147 -5.77 -7.06 10.85
C LEU A 147 -4.66 -8.13 10.88
N MET A 148 -3.76 -8.18 9.88
CA MET A 148 -2.53 -8.97 10.01
C MET A 148 -1.53 -8.34 11.00
N GLY A 149 -1.70 -7.10 11.47
CA GLY A 149 -0.76 -6.35 12.29
C GLY A 149 0.54 -6.05 11.55
N PRO A 150 0.47 -5.35 10.40
CA PRO A 150 1.63 -5.06 9.58
C PRO A 150 2.52 -4.00 10.24
N ARG A 151 3.82 -4.00 9.88
CA ARG A 151 4.79 -2.92 10.21
C ARG A 151 4.81 -1.83 9.13
N LEU A 152 4.29 -2.13 7.94
CA LEU A 152 4.21 -1.25 6.80
C LEU A 152 2.97 -1.61 6.00
N LEU A 153 2.23 -0.62 5.52
CA LEU A 153 1.10 -0.80 4.62
C LEU A 153 1.49 -0.34 3.21
N LEU A 154 1.34 -1.20 2.22
CA LEU A 154 1.54 -0.91 0.81
C LEU A 154 0.17 -0.84 0.13
N LEU A 155 -0.10 0.28 -0.53
CA LEU A 155 -1.33 0.58 -1.23
C LEU A 155 -0.99 0.85 -2.71
N ASP A 156 -1.22 -0.14 -3.57
CA ASP A 156 -0.85 -0.05 -4.99
C ASP A 156 -2.06 0.34 -5.83
N GLU A 157 -2.12 1.61 -6.20
CA GLU A 157 -3.23 2.25 -6.93
C GLU A 157 -4.61 1.87 -6.36
N PRO A 158 -4.85 2.03 -5.04
CA PRO A 158 -6.03 1.43 -4.40
C PRO A 158 -7.34 2.05 -4.83
N LEU A 159 -7.33 3.18 -5.56
CA LEU A 159 -8.51 3.89 -6.02
C LEU A 159 -8.67 3.87 -7.55
N ALA A 160 -7.72 3.30 -8.31
CA ALA A 160 -7.71 3.40 -9.77
C ALA A 160 -8.94 2.78 -10.45
N SER A 161 -9.51 1.72 -9.87
CA SER A 161 -10.70 1.03 -10.42
C SER A 161 -12.05 1.63 -9.98
N LEU A 162 -12.03 2.77 -9.27
CA LEU A 162 -13.22 3.40 -8.71
C LEU A 162 -13.60 4.65 -9.49
N ASP A 163 -14.89 4.90 -9.63
CA ASP A 163 -15.39 6.18 -10.11
C ASP A 163 -15.22 7.29 -9.05
N VAL A 164 -15.46 8.53 -9.46
CA VAL A 164 -15.27 9.73 -8.62
C VAL A 164 -16.08 9.68 -7.31
N ALA A 165 -17.32 9.17 -7.37
CA ALA A 165 -18.18 9.08 -6.19
C ALA A 165 -17.59 8.11 -5.14
N HIS A 166 -17.18 6.92 -5.57
CA HIS A 166 -16.55 5.93 -4.68
C HIS A 166 -15.16 6.37 -4.20
N LYS A 167 -14.39 7.10 -5.03
CA LYS A 167 -13.12 7.70 -4.56
C LYS A 167 -13.34 8.70 -3.43
N ARG A 168 -14.33 9.59 -3.58
CA ARG A 168 -14.70 10.57 -2.53
C ARG A 168 -15.14 9.90 -1.23
N GLU A 169 -15.78 8.74 -1.31
CA GLU A 169 -16.20 7.96 -0.15
C GLU A 169 -15.00 7.34 0.59
N ILE A 170 -14.01 6.78 -0.12
CA ILE A 170 -12.89 6.04 0.49
C ILE A 170 -11.78 6.95 0.99
N LEU A 171 -11.48 8.04 0.31
CA LEU A 171 -10.38 8.96 0.65
C LEU A 171 -10.37 9.36 2.15
N PRO A 172 -11.50 9.74 2.78
CA PRO A 172 -11.53 10.07 4.21
C PRO A 172 -11.10 8.90 5.10
N TYR A 173 -11.39 7.65 4.73
CA TYR A 173 -10.96 6.48 5.50
C TYR A 173 -9.45 6.25 5.40
N LEU A 174 -8.85 6.48 4.22
CA LEU A 174 -7.40 6.38 4.05
C LEU A 174 -6.66 7.50 4.80
N VAL A 175 -7.20 8.71 4.84
CA VAL A 175 -6.67 9.82 5.63
C VAL A 175 -6.72 9.49 7.12
N ARG A 176 -7.87 9.04 7.64
CA ARG A 176 -7.99 8.59 9.05
C ARG A 176 -7.02 7.45 9.34
N LEU A 177 -6.87 6.50 8.41
CA LEU A 177 -5.93 5.40 8.56
C LEU A 177 -4.49 5.90 8.72
N ARG A 178 -4.06 6.87 7.91
CA ARG A 178 -2.75 7.51 8.03
C ARG A 178 -2.57 8.15 9.41
N ASP A 179 -3.60 8.86 9.89
CA ASP A 179 -3.52 9.65 11.12
C ASP A 179 -3.66 8.78 12.38
N ASP A 180 -4.56 7.78 12.37
CA ASP A 180 -4.97 7.03 13.57
C ASP A 180 -4.25 5.69 13.74
N ALA A 181 -3.78 5.05 12.66
CA ALA A 181 -3.20 3.70 12.77
C ALA A 181 -1.74 3.69 13.21
N GLY A 182 -1.02 4.81 13.06
CA GLY A 182 0.39 4.93 13.41
C GLY A 182 1.33 4.00 12.59
N ILE A 183 0.81 3.40 11.52
CA ILE A 183 1.53 2.47 10.64
C ILE A 183 2.04 3.26 9.43
N PRO A 184 3.35 3.23 9.12
CA PRO A 184 3.86 3.86 7.91
C PRO A 184 3.21 3.25 6.67
N MET A 185 2.93 4.11 5.68
CA MET A 185 2.25 3.73 4.43
C MET A 185 3.10 4.11 3.22
N VAL A 186 3.14 3.24 2.23
CA VAL A 186 3.57 3.57 0.86
C VAL A 186 2.33 3.55 -0.03
N TYR A 187 2.03 4.68 -0.64
CA TYR A 187 0.85 4.89 -1.47
C TYR A 187 1.27 5.12 -2.93
N VAL A 188 0.87 4.23 -3.82
CA VAL A 188 1.12 4.39 -5.25
C VAL A 188 -0.09 5.05 -5.90
N SER A 189 0.12 6.14 -6.62
CA SER A 189 -0.88 6.75 -7.47
C SER A 189 -0.20 7.53 -8.61
N HIS A 190 -0.93 7.73 -9.70
CA HIS A 190 -0.59 8.66 -10.77
C HIS A 190 -1.50 9.92 -10.75
N THR A 191 -2.39 10.02 -9.75
CA THR A 191 -3.35 11.13 -9.60
C THR A 191 -2.87 12.07 -8.50
N ALA A 192 -2.44 13.29 -8.86
CA ALA A 192 -1.91 14.27 -7.91
C ALA A 192 -2.93 14.66 -6.83
N ALA A 193 -4.21 14.78 -7.19
CA ALA A 193 -5.27 15.12 -6.24
C ALA A 193 -5.44 14.07 -5.12
N GLU A 194 -5.24 12.77 -5.41
CA GLU A 194 -5.23 11.73 -4.38
C GLU A 194 -4.00 11.86 -3.48
N VAL A 195 -2.83 12.05 -4.10
CA VAL A 195 -1.55 12.18 -3.39
C VAL A 195 -1.57 13.38 -2.45
N ARG A 196 -2.07 14.54 -2.89
CA ARG A 196 -2.20 15.75 -2.04
C ARG A 196 -3.05 15.53 -0.78
N ARG A 197 -4.03 14.63 -0.82
CA ARG A 197 -4.89 14.33 0.33
C ARG A 197 -4.28 13.31 1.29
N ILE A 198 -3.53 12.35 0.77
CA ILE A 198 -3.06 11.20 1.55
C ILE A 198 -1.60 11.35 1.96
N ALA A 199 -0.73 11.81 1.08
CA ALA A 199 0.70 11.80 1.31
C ALA A 199 1.20 12.91 2.24
N THR A 200 2.23 12.57 3.01
CA THR A 200 3.06 13.54 3.75
C THR A 200 4.40 13.76 3.05
N THR A 201 4.83 12.78 2.26
CA THR A 201 6.08 12.80 1.48
C THR A 201 5.81 12.24 0.09
N VAL A 202 6.46 12.79 -0.92
CA VAL A 202 6.35 12.36 -2.33
C VAL A 202 7.72 11.88 -2.81
N VAL A 203 7.75 10.73 -3.44
CA VAL A 203 8.88 10.19 -4.21
C VAL A 203 8.43 10.14 -5.66
N ARG A 204 8.99 11.01 -6.49
CA ARG A 204 8.66 11.08 -7.92
C ARG A 204 9.53 10.11 -8.70
N LEU A 205 8.89 9.25 -9.47
CA LEU A 205 9.54 8.26 -10.33
C LEU A 205 9.25 8.56 -11.79
N ASP A 206 10.28 8.46 -12.63
CA ASP A 206 10.16 8.52 -14.08
C ASP A 206 11.12 7.53 -14.73
N ALA A 207 10.64 6.82 -15.77
CA ALA A 207 11.43 5.87 -16.56
C ALA A 207 12.35 4.94 -15.73
N GLY A 208 11.87 4.47 -14.57
CA GLY A 208 12.62 3.57 -13.69
C GLY A 208 13.55 4.25 -12.69
N HIS A 209 13.64 5.56 -12.67
CA HIS A 209 14.53 6.31 -11.79
C HIS A 209 13.75 7.21 -10.82
N MET A 210 14.31 7.40 -9.61
CA MET A 210 13.83 8.44 -8.72
C MET A 210 14.39 9.78 -9.21
N VAL A 211 13.48 10.71 -9.55
CA VAL A 211 13.82 12.05 -10.04
C VAL A 211 13.77 13.11 -8.93
N ALA A 212 12.92 12.92 -7.92
CA ALA A 212 12.83 13.80 -6.77
C ALA A 212 12.23 13.08 -5.55
N ALA A 213 12.58 13.56 -4.36
CA ALA A 213 11.91 13.18 -3.10
C ALA A 213 11.78 14.43 -2.22
N GLY A 214 10.59 14.67 -1.66
CA GLY A 214 10.29 15.87 -0.87
C GLY A 214 8.86 15.89 -0.35
N GLY A 215 8.31 17.07 -0.13
CA GLY A 215 6.93 17.26 0.28
C GLY A 215 5.98 17.36 -0.93
N LEU A 216 4.78 17.89 -0.65
CA LEU A 216 3.71 18.04 -1.66
C LEU A 216 4.02 19.09 -2.74
N GLU A 217 5.04 19.92 -2.54
CA GLU A 217 5.53 20.88 -3.54
C GLU A 217 6.08 20.23 -4.81
N LEU A 218 6.36 18.92 -4.76
CA LEU A 218 6.80 18.15 -5.95
C LEU A 218 5.64 17.77 -6.89
N LEU A 219 4.40 18.10 -6.53
CA LEU A 219 3.22 17.90 -7.36
C LEU A 219 2.92 19.21 -8.09
N ASP A 220 3.26 19.27 -9.38
CA ASP A 220 3.02 20.43 -10.23
C ASP A 220 1.52 20.68 -10.44
N ASP A 221 1.14 21.95 -10.70
CA ASP A 221 -0.26 22.30 -11.01
C ASP A 221 -0.76 21.64 -12.31
N ALA A 222 0.13 21.31 -13.23
CA ALA A 222 -0.20 20.53 -14.42
C ALA A 222 -0.61 19.07 -14.12
N ASP A 223 -0.28 18.54 -12.95
CA ASP A 223 -0.65 17.19 -12.51
C ASP A 223 -2.09 17.15 -11.92
N ILE A 224 -2.80 18.29 -11.84
CA ILE A 224 -4.08 18.46 -11.10
C ILE A 224 -5.31 18.08 -11.92
N ASP A 225 -5.22 17.92 -13.24
CA ASP A 225 -6.37 17.61 -14.10
C ASP A 225 -6.92 16.19 -13.79
N GLY A 226 -8.02 16.15 -13.01
CA GLY A 226 -8.78 14.90 -12.87
C GLY A 226 -9.75 14.70 -11.71
N LEU A 227 -10.09 15.69 -10.89
CA LEU A 227 -11.09 15.52 -9.80
C LEU A 227 -12.04 16.75 -9.63
N ASP A 228 -12.38 17.49 -10.67
CA ASP A 228 -13.51 18.41 -10.65
C ASP A 228 -14.83 17.72 -10.98
#